data_c39437b54936137d6011ed2a73112ccf
#
_entry.id   c39437b54936137d6011ed2a73112ccf
#
_cell.length_a   1.000
_cell.length_b   1.000
_cell.length_c   1.000
_cell.angle_alpha   90.00
_cell.angle_beta   90.00
_cell.angle_gamma   90.00
#
_symmetry.space_group_name_H-M   'P 1'
#
loop_
_entity.id
_entity.type
_entity.pdbx_description
1 polymer ?
#
loop_
_entity_poly.entity_id
_entity_poly.type
_entity_poly.pdbx_seq_one_letter_code
_entity_poly.pdbx_strand_id
1 'polypeptide(L)'
;MRIKLGATLGTAALMLTGLGAMAPTSVAAPAAGPVAVQEADFGAAATACASWTKISKTSTTYIRLPATGGGSITCEMSQGANGNHVRALQNALKFCYGRSIAVDGSFGPATATALRYAQGQAGAGVDGIYGPETRDKIKWPRFNESNGSHTGYCATR
;
A
#
# COMPACT_ATOMS: atom_id res chain seq x y z
N MET A 1 -19.96 38.23 11.51
CA MET A 1 -21.36 37.79 11.37
C MET A 1 -21.60 36.74 12.44
N ARG A 2 -22.39 37.10 13.45
CA ARG A 2 -22.69 36.29 14.66
C ARG A 2 -23.94 35.46 14.37
N ILE A 3 -23.96 34.16 14.59
CA ILE A 3 -25.19 33.35 14.61
C ILE A 3 -25.19 32.51 15.88
N LYS A 4 -26.34 32.60 16.53
CA LYS A 4 -26.72 32.31 17.89
C LYS A 4 -26.88 30.82 18.21
N LEU A 5 -26.65 30.53 19.51
CA LEU A 5 -27.09 29.30 20.23
C LEU A 5 -28.63 29.16 20.19
N GLY A 6 -29.09 27.94 20.11
CA GLY A 6 -30.45 27.54 20.42
C GLY A 6 -30.43 26.27 21.26
N ALA A 7 -30.64 26.42 22.54
CA ALA A 7 -30.90 25.32 23.48
C ALA A 7 -32.41 25.10 23.57
N THR A 8 -32.85 23.84 23.54
CA THR A 8 -34.20 23.47 24.02
C THR A 8 -34.10 22.26 24.94
N LEU A 9 -34.35 22.53 26.18
CA LEU A 9 -34.72 21.56 27.23
C LEU A 9 -36.15 21.11 26.97
N GLY A 10 -36.38 19.79 27.06
CA GLY A 10 -37.70 19.20 27.17
C GLY A 10 -37.76 18.18 28.30
N THR A 11 -38.36 18.60 29.40
CA THR A 11 -38.75 17.80 30.57
C THR A 11 -40.15 17.27 30.39
N ALA A 12 -40.43 16.04 30.82
CA ALA A 12 -41.68 15.51 31.40
C ALA A 12 -41.57 13.96 31.45
N ALA A 13 -41.79 13.29 32.46
CA ALA A 13 -42.59 13.20 33.65
C ALA A 13 -42.98 11.73 33.82
N LEU A 14 -42.84 11.28 35.05
CA LEU A 14 -43.24 10.01 35.70
C LEU A 14 -44.61 9.45 35.28
N MET A 15 -44.72 8.13 35.25
CA MET A 15 -45.85 7.38 35.88
C MET A 15 -45.37 5.99 36.36
N LEU A 16 -45.60 5.74 37.66
CA LEU A 16 -45.55 4.47 38.36
C LEU A 16 -46.79 3.62 37.96
N THR A 17 -46.65 2.32 37.88
CA THR A 17 -47.41 1.31 38.68
C THR A 17 -47.33 -0.07 37.98
N GLY A 18 -47.12 -1.12 38.74
CA GLY A 18 -47.31 -2.50 38.29
C GLY A 18 -46.38 -3.49 38.96
N LEU A 19 -46.66 -3.88 40.23
CA LEU A 19 -46.10 -5.10 40.82
C LEU A 19 -46.67 -6.31 40.07
N GLY A 20 -45.82 -7.09 39.46
CA GLY A 20 -46.10 -8.42 38.97
C GLY A 20 -44.90 -9.31 39.25
N ALA A 21 -44.98 -10.05 40.34
CA ALA A 21 -44.00 -11.08 40.65
C ALA A 21 -44.19 -12.25 39.68
N MET A 22 -43.26 -12.40 38.75
CA MET A 22 -43.09 -13.62 37.96
C MET A 22 -41.71 -14.21 38.25
N ALA A 23 -41.70 -15.47 38.63
CA ALA A 23 -40.55 -16.27 38.93
C ALA A 23 -39.58 -16.32 37.72
N PRO A 24 -38.26 -16.29 37.94
CA PRO A 24 -37.32 -16.47 36.84
C PRO A 24 -37.29 -17.93 36.41
N THR A 25 -37.84 -18.24 35.25
CA THR A 25 -37.53 -19.49 34.56
C THR A 25 -36.05 -19.41 34.12
N SER A 26 -35.21 -20.21 34.72
CA SER A 26 -33.85 -20.45 34.29
C SER A 26 -33.88 -21.08 32.90
N VAL A 27 -33.71 -20.27 31.88
CA VAL A 27 -33.33 -20.76 30.54
C VAL A 27 -31.83 -21.03 30.57
N ALA A 28 -31.49 -22.33 30.59
CA ALA A 28 -30.11 -22.74 30.40
C ALA A 28 -29.62 -22.20 29.07
N ALA A 29 -28.59 -21.32 29.10
CA ALA A 29 -27.88 -20.89 27.94
C ALA A 29 -27.22 -22.11 27.26
N PRO A 30 -27.37 -22.29 25.96
CA PRO A 30 -26.58 -23.29 25.25
C PRO A 30 -25.09 -22.98 25.44
N ALA A 31 -24.32 -23.97 25.90
CA ALA A 31 -22.89 -23.90 26.00
C ALA A 31 -22.33 -23.56 24.61
N ALA A 32 -21.77 -22.38 24.46
CA ALA A 32 -21.01 -22.01 23.28
C ALA A 32 -19.78 -22.96 23.20
N GLY A 33 -19.86 -23.90 22.28
CA GLY A 33 -18.69 -24.71 21.92
C GLY A 33 -17.55 -23.80 21.46
N PRO A 34 -16.30 -24.26 21.54
CA PRO A 34 -15.18 -23.46 21.08
C PRO A 34 -15.41 -23.13 19.58
N VAL A 35 -15.66 -21.87 19.29
CA VAL A 35 -15.59 -21.35 17.92
C VAL A 35 -14.14 -21.57 17.49
N ALA A 36 -13.91 -22.53 16.62
CA ALA A 36 -12.66 -22.65 15.90
C ALA A 36 -12.47 -21.32 15.16
N VAL A 37 -11.60 -20.46 15.68
CA VAL A 37 -11.08 -19.33 14.93
C VAL A 37 -10.34 -19.99 13.78
N GLN A 38 -10.96 -19.98 12.59
CA GLN A 38 -10.24 -20.26 11.38
C GLN A 38 -9.13 -19.20 11.35
N GLU A 39 -7.90 -19.64 11.57
CA GLU A 39 -6.72 -18.86 11.23
C GLU A 39 -6.90 -18.52 9.76
N ALA A 40 -7.25 -17.26 9.49
CA ALA A 40 -7.18 -16.73 8.14
C ALA A 40 -5.75 -17.04 7.67
N ASP A 41 -5.64 -17.80 6.60
CA ASP A 41 -4.40 -18.04 5.88
C ASP A 41 -3.85 -16.65 5.53
N PHE A 42 -3.01 -16.10 6.41
CA PHE A 42 -2.21 -14.92 6.13
C PHE A 42 -1.24 -15.39 5.07
N GLY A 43 -1.62 -15.19 3.80
CA GLY A 43 -0.81 -15.55 2.64
C GLY A 43 0.65 -15.21 2.90
N ALA A 44 1.54 -16.12 2.53
CA ALA A 44 2.97 -16.08 2.82
C ALA A 44 3.49 -14.66 2.78
N ALA A 45 4.08 -14.19 3.89
CA ALA A 45 4.55 -12.81 4.04
C ALA A 45 5.35 -12.42 2.79
N ALA A 46 4.92 -11.37 2.11
CA ALA A 46 5.54 -10.94 0.87
C ALA A 46 7.03 -10.72 1.09
N THR A 47 7.86 -11.32 0.24
CA THR A 47 9.32 -11.21 0.38
C THR A 47 9.74 -9.76 0.15
N ALA A 48 10.50 -9.18 1.09
CA ALA A 48 10.98 -7.81 0.97
C ALA A 48 11.96 -7.64 -0.20
N CYS A 49 11.86 -6.53 -0.93
CA CYS A 49 12.89 -6.12 -1.88
C CYS A 49 14.15 -5.70 -1.09
N ALA A 50 15.33 -6.10 -1.56
CA ALA A 50 16.62 -5.80 -0.93
C ALA A 50 17.67 -5.31 -1.93
N SER A 51 17.45 -5.52 -3.24
CA SER A 51 18.36 -5.20 -4.32
C SER A 51 17.59 -4.72 -5.55
N TRP A 52 18.25 -4.57 -6.67
CA TRP A 52 17.62 -4.41 -7.97
C TRP A 52 18.27 -5.36 -8.98
N THR A 53 17.54 -5.68 -10.02
CA THR A 53 18.04 -6.50 -11.11
C THR A 53 17.86 -5.79 -12.45
N LYS A 54 18.67 -6.19 -13.40
CA LYS A 54 18.71 -5.66 -14.77
C LYS A 54 17.84 -6.55 -15.66
N ILE A 55 16.92 -5.93 -16.39
CA ILE A 55 16.14 -6.61 -17.40
C ILE A 55 16.43 -5.97 -18.75
N SER A 56 17.09 -6.71 -19.64
CA SER A 56 17.40 -6.24 -20.98
C SER A 56 16.12 -6.01 -21.79
N LYS A 57 16.05 -4.89 -22.50
CA LYS A 57 14.93 -4.53 -23.39
C LYS A 57 15.32 -4.62 -24.85
N THR A 58 16.55 -4.29 -25.15
CA THR A 58 17.19 -4.44 -26.47
C THR A 58 18.65 -4.84 -26.26
N SER A 59 19.40 -5.04 -27.33
CA SER A 59 20.87 -5.27 -27.25
C SER A 59 21.64 -4.10 -26.61
N THR A 60 21.04 -2.91 -26.58
CA THR A 60 21.71 -1.68 -26.13
C THR A 60 21.05 -1.02 -24.94
N THR A 61 19.87 -1.50 -24.48
CA THR A 61 19.13 -0.87 -23.40
C THR A 61 18.52 -1.86 -22.41
N TYR A 62 18.42 -1.44 -21.15
CA TYR A 62 17.85 -2.21 -20.06
C TYR A 62 16.99 -1.35 -19.13
N ILE A 63 16.16 -1.99 -18.30
CA ILE A 63 15.48 -1.38 -17.17
C ILE A 63 16.03 -1.97 -15.86
N ARG A 64 15.87 -1.21 -14.77
CA ARG A 64 16.23 -1.65 -13.41
C ARG A 64 14.94 -1.90 -12.63
N LEU A 65 14.75 -3.12 -12.14
CA LEU A 65 13.60 -3.48 -11.32
C LEU A 65 14.03 -3.79 -9.89
N PRO A 66 13.26 -3.34 -8.87
CA PRO A 66 13.45 -3.84 -7.51
C PRO A 66 13.39 -5.36 -7.47
N ALA A 67 14.26 -5.95 -6.65
CA ALA A 67 14.39 -7.39 -6.53
C ALA A 67 14.75 -7.78 -5.10
N THR A 68 14.56 -9.05 -4.75
CA THR A 68 15.10 -9.65 -3.52
C THR A 68 16.62 -9.70 -3.57
N GLY A 69 17.27 -10.03 -2.45
CA GLY A 69 18.72 -10.29 -2.43
C GLY A 69 19.15 -11.42 -3.37
N GLY A 70 18.28 -12.36 -3.66
CA GLY A 70 18.50 -13.45 -4.62
C GLY A 70 18.11 -13.11 -6.08
N GLY A 71 17.75 -11.85 -6.39
CA GLY A 71 17.45 -11.41 -7.75
C GLY A 71 16.01 -11.65 -8.23
N SER A 72 15.14 -12.25 -7.44
CA SER A 72 13.72 -12.40 -7.77
C SER A 72 13.03 -11.03 -7.77
N ILE A 73 12.27 -10.74 -8.83
CA ILE A 73 11.48 -9.50 -8.95
C ILE A 73 10.10 -9.59 -8.28
N THR A 74 9.76 -10.74 -7.71
CA THR A 74 8.57 -10.92 -6.90
C THR A 74 8.89 -10.54 -5.46
N CYS A 75 8.78 -9.26 -5.17
CA CYS A 75 9.06 -8.69 -3.85
C CYS A 75 8.21 -7.45 -3.62
N GLU A 76 8.11 -7.03 -2.36
CA GLU A 76 7.37 -5.85 -1.95
C GLU A 76 8.27 -4.87 -1.18
N MET A 77 7.92 -3.59 -1.23
CA MET A 77 8.51 -2.55 -0.39
C MET A 77 7.52 -1.40 -0.18
N SER A 78 7.62 -0.78 0.99
CA SER A 78 6.79 0.34 1.41
C SER A 78 7.62 1.40 2.11
N GLN A 79 6.96 2.39 2.67
CA GLN A 79 7.61 3.43 3.46
C GLN A 79 8.46 2.82 4.59
N GLY A 80 9.67 3.32 4.74
CA GLY A 80 10.70 2.80 5.64
C GLY A 80 11.77 1.96 4.95
N ALA A 81 11.51 1.41 3.75
CA ALA A 81 12.54 0.70 2.98
C ALA A 81 13.67 1.62 2.55
N ASN A 82 14.90 1.08 2.50
CA ASN A 82 16.10 1.84 2.13
C ASN A 82 17.03 0.99 1.27
N GLY A 83 17.60 1.58 0.22
CA GLY A 83 18.61 0.94 -0.59
C GLY A 83 18.46 1.14 -2.09
N ASN A 84 19.21 0.38 -2.85
CA ASN A 84 19.23 0.52 -4.31
C ASN A 84 17.94 0.08 -5.01
N HIS A 85 17.17 -0.83 -4.40
CA HIS A 85 15.82 -1.19 -4.87
C HIS A 85 14.87 0.00 -4.80
N VAL A 86 14.97 0.84 -3.76
CA VAL A 86 14.20 2.09 -3.65
C VAL A 86 14.66 3.09 -4.72
N ARG A 87 15.97 3.23 -4.95
CA ARG A 87 16.48 4.09 -6.03
C ARG A 87 15.96 3.68 -7.41
N ALA A 88 15.82 2.38 -7.67
CA ALA A 88 15.25 1.90 -8.92
C ALA A 88 13.81 2.40 -9.10
N LEU A 89 12.98 2.31 -8.05
CA LEU A 89 11.63 2.86 -8.06
C LEU A 89 11.61 4.39 -8.19
N GLN A 90 12.41 5.09 -7.40
CA GLN A 90 12.50 6.57 -7.45
C GLN A 90 12.89 7.08 -8.85
N ASN A 91 13.77 6.38 -9.56
CA ASN A 91 14.09 6.68 -10.95
C ASN A 91 12.86 6.55 -11.85
N ALA A 92 12.04 5.51 -11.67
CA ALA A 92 10.81 5.35 -12.44
C ALA A 92 9.83 6.50 -12.15
N LEU A 93 9.63 6.84 -10.88
CA LEU A 93 8.75 7.92 -10.47
C LEU A 93 9.21 9.29 -11.00
N LYS A 94 10.51 9.54 -10.98
CA LYS A 94 11.10 10.80 -11.46
C LYS A 94 11.06 10.90 -12.98
N PHE A 95 11.60 9.92 -13.69
CA PHE A 95 11.81 10.01 -15.13
C PHE A 95 10.55 9.66 -15.96
N CYS A 96 9.73 8.73 -15.48
CA CYS A 96 8.56 8.27 -16.24
C CYS A 96 7.24 8.93 -15.83
N TYR A 97 7.19 9.48 -14.61
CA TYR A 97 5.97 10.13 -14.08
C TYR A 97 6.19 11.61 -13.71
N GLY A 98 7.37 12.16 -13.98
CA GLY A 98 7.67 13.58 -13.77
C GLY A 98 7.59 14.00 -12.30
N ARG A 99 7.81 13.08 -11.35
CA ARG A 99 7.71 13.42 -9.93
C ARG A 99 8.99 14.10 -9.45
N SER A 100 8.84 15.27 -8.81
CA SER A 100 9.97 16.03 -8.24
C SER A 100 10.35 15.44 -6.87
N ILE A 101 11.00 14.27 -6.87
CA ILE A 101 11.50 13.60 -5.66
C ILE A 101 13.01 13.38 -5.74
N ALA A 102 13.66 13.27 -4.59
CA ALA A 102 15.05 12.83 -4.50
C ALA A 102 15.17 11.35 -4.89
N VAL A 103 16.31 11.00 -5.50
CA VAL A 103 16.71 9.60 -5.77
C VAL A 103 17.80 9.24 -4.76
N ASP A 104 17.41 9.23 -3.49
CA ASP A 104 18.31 9.04 -2.34
C ASP A 104 18.35 7.59 -1.82
N GLY A 105 17.41 6.76 -2.29
CA GLY A 105 17.25 5.39 -1.83
C GLY A 105 16.48 5.26 -0.52
N SER A 106 15.82 6.31 -0.07
CA SER A 106 14.96 6.28 1.11
C SER A 106 13.48 6.32 0.71
N PHE A 107 12.73 5.32 1.06
CA PHE A 107 11.29 5.28 0.80
C PHE A 107 10.54 6.08 1.87
N GLY A 108 10.61 7.41 1.75
CA GLY A 108 9.92 8.34 2.63
C GLY A 108 8.50 8.67 2.16
N PRO A 109 7.79 9.59 2.87
CA PRO A 109 6.44 10.03 2.51
C PRO A 109 6.34 10.59 1.09
N ALA A 110 7.37 11.31 0.62
CA ALA A 110 7.42 11.86 -0.74
C ALA A 110 7.42 10.73 -1.79
N THR A 111 8.20 9.66 -1.57
CA THR A 111 8.24 8.49 -2.45
C THR A 111 6.90 7.76 -2.43
N ALA A 112 6.26 7.58 -1.26
CA ALA A 112 4.95 6.95 -1.15
C ALA A 112 3.87 7.74 -1.92
N THR A 113 3.87 9.06 -1.79
CA THR A 113 2.94 9.94 -2.52
C THR A 113 3.17 9.87 -4.03
N ALA A 114 4.42 9.90 -4.48
CA ALA A 114 4.78 9.77 -5.88
C ALA A 114 4.37 8.40 -6.45
N LEU A 115 4.51 7.33 -5.65
CA LEU A 115 4.10 5.99 -6.05
C LEU A 115 2.58 5.88 -6.22
N ARG A 116 1.79 6.39 -5.28
CA ARG A 116 0.31 6.44 -5.44
C ARG A 116 -0.11 7.15 -6.72
N TYR A 117 0.55 8.26 -7.06
CA TYR A 117 0.31 8.94 -8.32
C TYR A 117 0.61 8.03 -9.52
N ALA A 118 1.77 7.37 -9.54
CA ALA A 118 2.15 6.47 -10.63
C ALA A 118 1.21 5.27 -10.75
N GLN A 119 0.78 4.69 -9.62
CA GLN A 119 -0.21 3.61 -9.56
C GLN A 119 -1.54 4.05 -10.18
N GLY A 120 -2.06 5.21 -9.82
CA GLY A 120 -3.27 5.76 -10.40
C GLY A 120 -3.16 5.98 -11.92
N GLN A 121 -2.03 6.51 -12.40
CA GLN A 121 -1.78 6.68 -13.83
C GLN A 121 -1.65 5.35 -14.59
N ALA A 122 -1.21 4.30 -13.91
CA ALA A 122 -0.99 2.98 -14.51
C ALA A 122 -2.19 2.01 -14.32
N GLY A 123 -3.25 2.43 -13.62
CA GLY A 123 -4.41 1.59 -13.30
C GLY A 123 -4.08 0.45 -12.33
N ALA A 124 -3.11 0.65 -11.45
CA ALA A 124 -2.80 -0.26 -10.35
C ALA A 124 -3.58 0.11 -9.08
N GLY A 125 -3.62 -0.78 -8.10
CA GLY A 125 -4.11 -0.47 -6.75
C GLY A 125 -3.34 0.71 -6.15
N VAL A 126 -4.04 1.76 -5.70
CA VAL A 126 -3.43 3.02 -5.22
C VAL A 126 -3.22 2.95 -3.71
N ASP A 127 -2.28 2.14 -3.28
CA ASP A 127 -1.95 1.90 -1.87
C ASP A 127 -0.64 2.54 -1.40
N GLY A 128 0.24 2.89 -2.35
CA GLY A 128 1.58 3.39 -2.06
C GLY A 128 2.56 2.30 -1.64
N ILE A 129 2.24 1.05 -1.92
CA ILE A 129 3.09 -0.12 -1.72
C ILE A 129 3.56 -0.60 -3.10
N TYR A 130 4.84 -0.85 -3.23
CA TYR A 130 5.38 -1.48 -4.42
C TYR A 130 5.30 -3.00 -4.29
N GLY A 131 4.66 -3.64 -5.23
CA GLY A 131 4.54 -5.08 -5.34
C GLY A 131 4.51 -5.54 -6.81
N PRO A 132 4.26 -6.84 -7.06
CA PRO A 132 4.23 -7.40 -8.42
C PRO A 132 3.24 -6.70 -9.37
N GLU A 133 2.06 -6.34 -8.90
CA GLU A 133 1.09 -5.59 -9.71
C GLU A 133 1.64 -4.24 -10.14
N THR A 134 2.15 -3.45 -9.18
CA THR A 134 2.77 -2.15 -9.46
C THR A 134 3.93 -2.30 -10.43
N ARG A 135 4.82 -3.27 -10.22
CA ARG A 135 5.96 -3.57 -11.11
C ARG A 135 5.54 -3.75 -12.56
N ASP A 136 4.46 -4.49 -12.80
CA ASP A 136 4.05 -4.86 -14.14
C ASP A 136 3.25 -3.76 -14.85
N LYS A 137 2.57 -2.91 -14.09
CA LYS A 137 1.72 -1.84 -14.63
C LYS A 137 2.45 -0.52 -14.85
N ILE A 138 3.41 -0.15 -13.98
CA ILE A 138 4.11 1.12 -14.13
C ILE A 138 5.19 1.07 -15.23
N LYS A 139 5.54 2.26 -15.74
CA LYS A 139 6.62 2.43 -16.70
C LYS A 139 7.96 2.57 -15.97
N TRP A 140 9.00 2.01 -16.59
CA TRP A 140 10.37 2.00 -16.10
C TRP A 140 11.29 2.73 -17.06
N PRO A 141 12.24 3.57 -16.58
CA PRO A 141 13.19 4.25 -17.45
C PRO A 141 14.15 3.26 -18.08
N ARG A 142 14.43 3.47 -19.36
CA ARG A 142 15.46 2.73 -20.08
C ARG A 142 16.82 3.36 -19.87
N PHE A 143 17.80 2.54 -19.66
CA PHE A 143 19.21 2.93 -19.50
C PHE A 143 20.06 2.32 -20.62
N ASN A 144 21.06 3.05 -21.08
CA ASN A 144 22.03 2.54 -22.04
C ASN A 144 22.95 1.50 -21.40
N GLU A 145 23.22 0.41 -22.12
CA GLU A 145 24.15 -0.62 -21.67
C GLU A 145 25.59 -0.10 -21.59
N SER A 146 25.98 0.80 -22.51
CA SER A 146 27.36 1.27 -22.64
C SER A 146 27.82 2.21 -21.51
N ASN A 147 26.91 3.05 -20.98
CA ASN A 147 27.27 4.08 -20.02
C ASN A 147 26.30 4.20 -18.83
N GLY A 148 25.23 3.41 -18.81
CA GLY A 148 24.24 3.43 -17.73
C GLY A 148 23.41 4.71 -17.63
N SER A 149 23.47 5.61 -18.62
CA SER A 149 22.68 6.84 -18.64
C SER A 149 21.22 6.58 -19.03
N HIS A 150 20.31 7.41 -18.53
CA HIS A 150 18.90 7.37 -18.92
C HIS A 150 18.72 7.82 -20.38
N THR A 151 17.95 7.04 -21.15
CA THR A 151 17.75 7.29 -22.58
C THR A 151 16.69 8.33 -22.92
N GLY A 152 15.92 8.80 -21.95
CA GLY A 152 14.72 9.62 -22.16
C GLY A 152 13.45 8.79 -22.41
N TYR A 153 13.56 7.49 -22.63
CA TYR A 153 12.41 6.61 -22.89
C TYR A 153 12.03 5.77 -21.69
N CYS A 154 10.73 5.49 -21.58
CA CYS A 154 10.16 4.60 -20.58
C CYS A 154 9.43 3.42 -21.23
N ALA A 155 9.45 2.27 -20.59
CA ALA A 155 8.77 1.06 -21.04
C ALA A 155 8.14 0.32 -19.87
N THR A 156 7.07 -0.41 -20.12
CA THR A 156 6.57 -1.44 -19.20
C THR A 156 7.52 -2.62 -19.18
N ARG A 157 7.38 -3.45 -18.15
CA ARG A 157 8.15 -4.69 -18.02
C ARG A 157 7.92 -5.65 -19.17
#